data_4e7579a484bfe4ae62229c7cd1af066f
#
_entry.id   4e7579a484bfe4ae62229c7cd1af066f
#
_cell.length_a   1.000
_cell.length_b   1.000
_cell.length_c   1.000
_cell.angle_alpha   90.00
_cell.angle_beta   90.00
_cell.angle_gamma   90.00
#
_symmetry.space_group_name_H-M   'P 1'
#
loop_
_entity.id
_entity.type
_entity.pdbx_description
1 polymer ?
#
loop_
_entity_poly.entity_id
_entity_poly.type
_entity_poly.pdbx_seq_one_letter_code
_entity_poly.pdbx_strand_id
1 'polypeptide(L)'
;MSAPSELTLELRETNWDRLGSEKFDILIIGGGSVGVGAALDAATRGLKVAMVEARDLACGSSSRSSKMFHGGLRYLQPNPIPQFGLVAESLHERELSMHTLAPHLVKPLKFIYPLTKPFIERPIMFCGFTLYDRMGGAKTVPIQKHFSRKSILKKIPSLKPKATCGGVQYYDPLVDDARHTMMVGRTAAKYGAVIRTSTQVIDFLKEGDRIVGVTIKDTEDGRTENVHASAVINATGVWTDEMQDLAGAKAAFHVHQSKGIHIVVP
;
A
#
# COMPACT_ATOMS: atom_id res chain seq x y z
N MET A 1 -25.03 14.84 -10.04
CA MET A 1 -24.07 15.52 -9.14
C MET A 1 -22.99 14.52 -8.78
N SER A 2 -21.71 14.85 -8.93
CA SER A 2 -20.64 13.95 -8.46
C SER A 2 -20.70 13.89 -6.93
N ALA A 3 -20.61 12.69 -6.35
CA ALA A 3 -20.54 12.53 -4.90
C ALA A 3 -19.33 13.33 -4.34
N PRO A 4 -19.46 13.94 -3.15
CA PRO A 4 -18.38 14.72 -2.58
C PRO A 4 -17.17 13.82 -2.28
N SER A 5 -16.00 14.21 -2.76
CA SER A 5 -14.73 13.53 -2.46
C SER A 5 -14.13 13.97 -1.13
N GLU A 6 -14.84 14.77 -0.36
CA GLU A 6 -14.38 15.30 0.92
C GLU A 6 -14.97 14.49 2.06
N LEU A 7 -14.11 14.06 2.98
CA LEU A 7 -14.52 13.40 4.21
C LEU A 7 -14.74 14.48 5.27
N THR A 8 -15.90 15.19 5.20
CA THR A 8 -16.28 16.26 6.13
C THR A 8 -16.95 15.71 7.38
N LEU A 9 -17.07 16.54 8.42
CA LEU A 9 -17.83 16.19 9.62
C LEU A 9 -19.30 15.91 9.32
N GLU A 10 -19.93 16.69 8.43
CA GLU A 10 -21.31 16.47 8.01
C GLU A 10 -21.47 15.10 7.33
N LEU A 11 -20.55 14.76 6.42
CA LEU A 11 -20.57 13.48 5.75
C LEU A 11 -20.30 12.32 6.74
N ARG A 12 -19.51 12.57 7.79
CA ARG A 12 -19.26 11.61 8.85
C ARG A 12 -20.54 11.16 9.55
N GLU A 13 -21.44 12.09 9.90
CA GLU A 13 -22.73 11.77 10.53
C GLU A 13 -23.68 11.10 9.54
N THR A 14 -23.81 11.64 8.34
CA THR A 14 -24.60 11.00 7.28
C THR A 14 -24.13 9.56 7.00
N ASN A 15 -22.83 9.33 7.02
CA ASN A 15 -22.27 7.99 6.82
C ASN A 15 -22.58 7.05 8.00
N TRP A 16 -22.72 7.56 9.24
CA TRP A 16 -23.18 6.74 10.37
C TRP A 16 -24.60 6.23 10.14
N ASP A 17 -25.51 7.13 9.76
CA ASP A 17 -26.90 6.77 9.48
C ASP A 17 -26.99 5.76 8.32
N ARG A 18 -26.17 5.95 7.29
CA ARG A 18 -26.10 5.02 6.16
C ARG A 18 -25.56 3.65 6.56
N LEU A 19 -24.55 3.60 7.43
CA LEU A 19 -23.99 2.34 7.93
C LEU A 19 -25.03 1.49 8.66
N GLY A 20 -25.92 2.12 9.46
CA GLY A 20 -26.99 1.43 10.17
C GLY A 20 -28.22 1.09 9.32
N SER A 21 -28.51 1.86 8.28
CA SER A 21 -29.77 1.73 7.50
C SER A 21 -29.62 1.01 6.15
N GLU A 22 -28.44 1.01 5.55
CA GLU A 22 -28.20 0.38 4.24
C GLU A 22 -27.61 -1.02 4.38
N LYS A 23 -27.91 -1.90 3.42
CA LYS A 23 -27.18 -3.15 3.23
C LYS A 23 -26.11 -2.95 2.15
N PHE A 24 -24.88 -3.35 2.44
CA PHE A 24 -23.75 -3.23 1.55
C PHE A 24 -23.44 -4.54 0.83
N ASP A 25 -22.89 -4.45 -0.37
CA ASP A 25 -22.35 -5.62 -1.06
C ASP A 25 -21.04 -6.06 -0.37
N ILE A 26 -20.21 -5.07 -0.03
CA ILE A 26 -18.91 -5.30 0.62
C ILE A 26 -18.73 -4.33 1.78
N LEU A 27 -18.33 -4.88 2.93
CA LEU A 27 -17.82 -4.11 4.06
C LEU A 27 -16.32 -4.38 4.22
N ILE A 28 -15.52 -3.32 4.33
CA ILE A 28 -14.07 -3.39 4.47
C ILE A 28 -13.69 -2.89 5.87
N ILE A 29 -12.92 -3.69 6.59
CA ILE A 29 -12.39 -3.35 7.90
C ILE A 29 -10.92 -2.94 7.75
N GLY A 30 -10.61 -1.67 8.02
CA GLY A 30 -9.26 -1.10 7.97
C GLY A 30 -9.05 -0.12 6.82
N GLY A 31 -8.59 1.09 7.15
CA GLY A 31 -8.34 2.21 6.24
C GLY A 31 -6.88 2.34 5.80
N GLY A 32 -6.14 1.24 5.75
CA GLY A 32 -4.79 1.16 5.16
C GLY A 32 -4.83 1.12 3.63
N SER A 33 -3.65 1.09 2.99
CA SER A 33 -3.51 1.06 1.52
C SER A 33 -4.30 -0.06 0.84
N VAL A 34 -4.36 -1.24 1.47
CA VAL A 34 -5.14 -2.38 0.97
C VAL A 34 -6.64 -2.10 1.07
N GLY A 35 -7.11 -1.61 2.22
CA GLY A 35 -8.53 -1.37 2.43
C GLY A 35 -9.07 -0.25 1.53
N VAL A 36 -8.37 0.89 1.42
CA VAL A 36 -8.81 1.97 0.52
C VAL A 36 -8.72 1.56 -0.96
N GLY A 37 -7.74 0.72 -1.32
CA GLY A 37 -7.63 0.16 -2.67
C GLY A 37 -8.80 -0.76 -3.00
N ALA A 38 -9.15 -1.68 -2.10
CA ALA A 38 -10.32 -2.54 -2.22
C ALA A 38 -11.63 -1.74 -2.29
N ALA A 39 -11.76 -0.66 -1.47
CA ALA A 39 -12.92 0.21 -1.49
C ALA A 39 -13.06 0.94 -2.83
N LEU A 40 -11.96 1.44 -3.40
CA LEU A 40 -11.97 2.10 -4.69
C LEU A 40 -12.33 1.14 -5.82
N ASP A 41 -11.68 -0.02 -5.87
CA ASP A 41 -11.95 -1.02 -6.91
C ASP A 41 -13.41 -1.47 -6.89
N ALA A 42 -13.94 -1.81 -5.72
CA ALA A 42 -15.33 -2.24 -5.57
C ALA A 42 -16.32 -1.11 -5.93
N ALA A 43 -16.08 0.12 -5.48
CA ALA A 43 -16.96 1.25 -5.78
C ALA A 43 -16.96 1.60 -7.29
N THR A 44 -15.82 1.54 -7.95
CA THR A 44 -15.72 1.78 -9.41
C THR A 44 -16.39 0.70 -10.24
N ARG A 45 -16.58 -0.50 -9.68
CA ARG A 45 -17.40 -1.58 -10.29
C ARG A 45 -18.89 -1.43 -10.03
N GLY A 46 -19.33 -0.37 -9.33
CA GLY A 46 -20.74 -0.11 -9.03
C GLY A 46 -21.29 -0.87 -7.82
N LEU A 47 -20.44 -1.50 -7.00
CA LEU A 47 -20.86 -2.15 -5.77
C LEU A 47 -21.14 -1.12 -4.66
N LYS A 48 -22.10 -1.43 -3.79
CA LYS A 48 -22.32 -0.68 -2.55
C LYS A 48 -21.28 -1.06 -1.52
N VAL A 49 -20.38 -0.11 -1.21
CA VAL A 49 -19.21 -0.35 -0.36
C VAL A 49 -19.30 0.46 0.91
N ALA A 50 -19.06 -0.20 2.06
CA ALA A 50 -18.73 0.46 3.32
C ALA A 50 -17.28 0.16 3.69
N MET A 51 -16.59 1.14 4.29
CA MET A 51 -15.26 0.95 4.88
C MET A 51 -15.22 1.64 6.25
N VAL A 52 -14.80 0.91 7.26
CA VAL A 52 -14.63 1.43 8.63
C VAL A 52 -13.18 1.31 9.07
N GLU A 53 -12.68 2.35 9.72
CA GLU A 53 -11.33 2.44 10.25
C GLU A 53 -11.38 2.88 11.72
N ALA A 54 -10.75 2.11 12.60
CA ALA A 54 -10.79 2.35 14.05
C ALA A 54 -10.15 3.69 14.48
N ARG A 55 -9.21 4.20 13.69
CA ARG A 55 -8.47 5.45 13.97
C ARG A 55 -8.64 6.40 12.80
N ASP A 56 -7.55 6.61 12.04
CA ASP A 56 -7.55 7.45 10.85
C ASP A 56 -6.95 6.70 9.66
N LEU A 57 -7.23 7.17 8.44
CA LEU A 57 -6.68 6.58 7.22
C LEU A 57 -5.15 6.54 7.28
N ALA A 58 -4.58 5.43 6.84
CA ALA A 58 -3.15 5.17 6.82
C ALA A 58 -2.46 5.15 8.20
N CYS A 59 -3.16 5.17 9.32
CA CYS A 59 -2.54 5.28 10.65
C CYS A 59 -1.64 4.09 11.04
N GLY A 60 -1.79 2.94 10.40
CA GLY A 60 -0.99 1.73 10.59
C GLY A 60 0.30 1.73 9.75
N SER A 61 0.60 0.60 9.13
CA SER A 61 1.80 0.39 8.30
C SER A 61 1.84 1.29 7.07
N SER A 62 0.68 1.74 6.58
CA SER A 62 0.54 2.53 5.35
C SER A 62 1.07 3.96 5.43
N SER A 63 1.46 4.46 6.61
CA SER A 63 2.19 5.72 6.78
C SER A 63 3.62 5.52 7.28
N ARG A 64 4.03 4.28 7.51
CA ARG A 64 5.31 3.89 8.12
C ARG A 64 6.14 3.01 7.21
N SER A 65 5.89 3.06 5.91
CA SER A 65 6.66 2.34 4.90
C SER A 65 8.00 3.03 4.62
N SER A 66 8.81 2.45 3.75
CA SER A 66 10.01 3.11 3.21
C SER A 66 9.69 4.25 2.22
N LYS A 67 8.43 4.56 2.01
CA LYS A 67 7.93 5.59 1.07
C LYS A 67 8.31 5.35 -0.38
N MET A 68 8.44 4.08 -0.75
CA MET A 68 8.85 3.68 -2.10
C MET A 68 7.84 2.73 -2.73
N PHE A 69 7.45 3.04 -3.96
CA PHE A 69 6.77 2.11 -4.86
C PHE A 69 7.81 1.35 -5.69
N HIS A 70 8.49 0.40 -5.05
CA HIS A 70 9.52 -0.36 -5.72
C HIS A 70 8.94 -1.57 -6.47
N GLY A 71 9.49 -1.87 -7.65
CA GLY A 71 9.11 -3.06 -8.41
C GLY A 71 9.69 -4.38 -7.87
N GLY A 72 10.29 -4.37 -6.68
CA GLY A 72 10.75 -5.60 -6.04
C GLY A 72 12.01 -6.22 -6.67
N LEU A 73 12.98 -5.42 -7.06
CA LEU A 73 14.24 -5.86 -7.67
C LEU A 73 14.88 -7.08 -6.96
N ARG A 74 14.81 -7.15 -5.63
CA ARG A 74 15.35 -8.26 -4.85
C ARG A 74 14.62 -9.59 -5.10
N TYR A 75 13.40 -9.59 -5.59
CA TYR A 75 12.63 -10.80 -5.94
C TYR A 75 13.05 -11.41 -7.27
N LEU A 76 13.94 -10.75 -8.03
CA LEU A 76 14.61 -11.33 -9.18
C LEU A 76 15.81 -12.19 -8.76
N GLN A 77 16.24 -12.14 -7.51
CA GLN A 77 17.30 -13.02 -7.00
C GLN A 77 16.78 -14.46 -6.86
N PRO A 78 17.60 -15.47 -7.19
CA PRO A 78 17.23 -16.88 -7.07
C PRO A 78 17.23 -17.32 -5.60
N ASN A 79 16.16 -17.01 -4.85
CA ASN A 79 16.03 -17.47 -3.48
C ASN A 79 14.54 -17.55 -3.06
N PRO A 80 13.91 -18.73 -3.09
CA PRO A 80 14.35 -19.97 -3.75
C PRO A 80 14.14 -19.95 -5.26
N ILE A 81 13.17 -19.17 -5.79
CA ILE A 81 12.84 -19.06 -7.21
C ILE A 81 12.58 -17.58 -7.56
N PRO A 82 13.10 -17.05 -8.68
CA PRO A 82 12.80 -15.70 -9.12
C PRO A 82 11.29 -15.51 -9.40
N GLN A 83 10.72 -14.45 -8.84
CA GLN A 83 9.28 -14.17 -8.96
C GLN A 83 9.02 -13.13 -10.07
N PHE A 84 9.29 -13.51 -11.32
CA PHE A 84 9.16 -12.61 -12.47
C PHE A 84 7.74 -12.04 -12.65
N GLY A 85 6.70 -12.85 -12.42
CA GLY A 85 5.31 -12.40 -12.52
C GLY A 85 4.99 -11.28 -11.53
N LEU A 86 5.35 -11.47 -10.26
CA LEU A 86 5.16 -10.46 -9.22
C LEU A 86 5.93 -9.16 -9.52
N VAL A 87 7.15 -9.28 -10.03
CA VAL A 87 7.95 -8.10 -10.39
C VAL A 87 7.34 -7.37 -11.58
N ALA A 88 6.87 -8.08 -12.60
CA ALA A 88 6.24 -7.49 -13.78
C ALA A 88 4.95 -6.74 -13.39
N GLU A 89 4.09 -7.33 -12.58
CA GLU A 89 2.88 -6.71 -12.05
C GLU A 89 3.20 -5.46 -11.23
N SER A 90 4.12 -5.57 -10.27
CA SER A 90 4.55 -4.44 -9.43
C SER A 90 5.11 -3.28 -10.26
N LEU A 91 5.86 -3.58 -11.32
CA LEU A 91 6.40 -2.56 -12.23
C LEU A 91 5.31 -1.91 -13.08
N HIS A 92 4.31 -2.67 -13.53
CA HIS A 92 3.16 -2.14 -14.25
C HIS A 92 2.35 -1.18 -13.38
N GLU A 93 2.01 -1.58 -12.15
CA GLU A 93 1.31 -0.72 -11.18
C GLU A 93 2.11 0.54 -10.83
N ARG A 94 3.42 0.42 -10.71
CA ARG A 94 4.32 1.55 -10.53
C ARG A 94 4.21 2.57 -11.66
N GLU A 95 4.26 2.13 -12.91
CA GLU A 95 4.14 2.98 -14.08
C GLU A 95 2.77 3.66 -14.16
N LEU A 96 1.68 2.92 -13.91
CA LEU A 96 0.33 3.47 -13.83
C LEU A 96 0.24 4.56 -12.76
N SER A 97 0.81 4.31 -11.58
CA SER A 97 0.80 5.27 -10.46
C SER A 97 1.57 6.55 -10.79
N MET A 98 2.75 6.43 -11.43
CA MET A 98 3.59 7.58 -11.79
C MET A 98 3.01 8.46 -12.90
N HIS A 99 2.31 7.87 -13.87
CA HIS A 99 1.96 8.58 -15.09
C HIS A 99 0.47 8.85 -15.25
N THR A 100 -0.37 8.05 -14.62
CA THR A 100 -1.82 8.11 -14.84
C THR A 100 -2.58 8.39 -13.55
N LEU A 101 -2.36 7.59 -12.51
CA LEU A 101 -3.20 7.61 -11.32
C LEU A 101 -2.82 8.74 -10.35
N ALA A 102 -1.53 8.89 -10.05
CA ALA A 102 -1.07 9.84 -9.03
C ALA A 102 0.27 10.53 -9.38
N PRO A 103 0.45 11.13 -10.58
CA PRO A 103 1.71 11.72 -11.00
C PRO A 103 2.18 12.89 -10.12
N HIS A 104 1.27 13.49 -9.37
CA HIS A 104 1.57 14.57 -8.42
C HIS A 104 2.13 14.05 -7.08
N LEU A 105 1.88 12.77 -6.73
CA LEU A 105 2.33 12.14 -5.49
C LEU A 105 3.51 11.19 -5.68
N VAL A 106 3.60 10.55 -6.85
CA VAL A 106 4.57 9.48 -7.13
C VAL A 106 5.64 10.02 -8.07
N LYS A 107 6.88 10.14 -7.58
CA LYS A 107 7.98 10.77 -8.32
C LYS A 107 9.22 9.88 -8.36
N PRO A 108 9.93 9.79 -9.51
CA PRO A 108 11.15 8.98 -9.61
C PRO A 108 12.25 9.51 -8.68
N LEU A 109 12.83 8.63 -7.87
CA LEU A 109 13.97 8.89 -7.01
C LEU A 109 15.19 8.10 -7.50
N LYS A 110 16.38 8.71 -7.40
CA LYS A 110 17.65 8.09 -7.78
C LYS A 110 18.18 7.23 -6.64
N PHE A 111 18.46 5.98 -6.95
CA PHE A 111 19.15 5.06 -6.05
C PHE A 111 20.54 4.75 -6.58
N ILE A 112 21.46 4.52 -5.68
CA ILE A 112 22.80 4.09 -6.02
C ILE A 112 23.10 2.77 -5.29
N TYR A 113 23.37 1.75 -6.09
CA TYR A 113 23.86 0.45 -5.60
C TYR A 113 25.39 0.44 -5.66
N PRO A 114 26.10 0.42 -4.52
CA PRO A 114 27.57 0.36 -4.51
C PRO A 114 28.03 -1.05 -4.90
N LEU A 115 28.99 -1.14 -5.82
CA LEU A 115 29.60 -2.41 -6.24
C LEU A 115 30.83 -2.72 -5.39
N THR A 116 30.91 -3.95 -4.91
CA THR A 116 32.06 -4.44 -4.11
C THR A 116 33.01 -5.33 -4.94
N LYS A 117 32.46 -6.08 -5.91
CA LYS A 117 33.19 -6.99 -6.82
C LYS A 117 32.90 -6.63 -8.28
N PRO A 118 33.75 -5.75 -8.91
CA PRO A 118 33.39 -5.11 -10.19
C PRO A 118 33.22 -6.10 -11.33
N PHE A 119 34.04 -7.17 -11.36
CA PHE A 119 34.03 -8.14 -12.46
C PHE A 119 32.85 -9.12 -12.41
N ILE A 120 32.30 -9.35 -11.25
CA ILE A 120 31.15 -10.26 -11.05
C ILE A 120 29.85 -9.48 -10.95
N GLU A 121 29.79 -8.49 -10.06
CA GLU A 121 28.55 -7.76 -9.79
C GLU A 121 28.13 -6.84 -10.93
N ARG A 122 29.11 -6.23 -11.64
CA ARG A 122 28.77 -5.29 -12.71
C ARG A 122 27.99 -5.92 -13.86
N PRO A 123 28.40 -7.07 -14.46
CA PRO A 123 27.59 -7.72 -15.49
C PRO A 123 26.26 -8.25 -14.95
N ILE A 124 26.23 -8.80 -13.75
CA ILE A 124 24.98 -9.28 -13.12
C ILE A 124 24.01 -8.13 -12.92
N MET A 125 24.46 -7.01 -12.34
CA MET A 125 23.63 -5.82 -12.12
C MET A 125 23.22 -5.16 -13.43
N PHE A 126 24.09 -5.16 -14.45
CA PHE A 126 23.72 -4.67 -15.77
C PHE A 126 22.56 -5.47 -16.36
N CYS A 127 22.65 -6.78 -16.37
CA CYS A 127 21.60 -7.66 -16.86
C CYS A 127 20.31 -7.52 -16.01
N GLY A 128 20.46 -7.55 -14.67
CA GLY A 128 19.34 -7.45 -13.74
C GLY A 128 18.57 -6.12 -13.87
N PHE A 129 19.28 -4.99 -13.88
CA PHE A 129 18.64 -3.67 -14.04
C PHE A 129 18.10 -3.45 -15.46
N THR A 130 18.76 -3.99 -16.49
CA THR A 130 18.23 -3.92 -17.85
C THR A 130 16.93 -4.71 -17.99
N LEU A 131 16.87 -5.89 -17.37
CA LEU A 131 15.64 -6.69 -17.33
C LEU A 131 14.54 -5.94 -16.55
N TYR A 132 14.88 -5.42 -15.38
CA TYR A 132 13.98 -4.64 -14.54
C TYR A 132 13.40 -3.42 -15.26
N ASP A 133 14.26 -2.62 -15.92
CA ASP A 133 13.85 -1.46 -16.70
C ASP A 133 12.92 -1.85 -17.86
N ARG A 134 13.22 -2.96 -18.56
CA ARG A 134 12.40 -3.44 -19.69
C ARG A 134 11.06 -4.01 -19.26
N MET A 135 11.02 -4.75 -18.13
CA MET A 135 9.78 -5.27 -17.58
C MET A 135 8.83 -4.15 -17.15
N GLY A 136 9.35 -3.02 -16.67
CA GLY A 136 8.57 -1.84 -16.28
C GLY A 136 8.10 -0.97 -17.45
N GLY A 137 8.34 -1.39 -18.70
CA GLY A 137 7.93 -0.60 -19.88
C GLY A 137 8.88 0.52 -20.29
N ALA A 138 10.05 0.64 -19.67
CA ALA A 138 11.29 1.41 -19.95
C ALA A 138 11.18 2.85 -20.55
N LYS A 139 9.96 3.36 -20.81
CA LYS A 139 9.78 4.65 -21.51
C LYS A 139 9.78 5.87 -20.58
N THR A 140 9.68 5.65 -19.28
CA THR A 140 9.25 6.68 -18.34
C THR A 140 10.23 6.94 -17.19
N VAL A 141 11.12 5.99 -16.92
CA VAL A 141 12.20 6.13 -15.93
C VAL A 141 13.54 6.14 -16.65
N PRO A 142 14.46 7.04 -16.30
CA PRO A 142 15.77 7.08 -16.97
C PRO A 142 16.53 5.78 -16.81
N ILE A 143 17.16 5.31 -17.88
CA ILE A 143 17.96 4.07 -17.92
C ILE A 143 19.06 4.12 -16.86
N GLN A 144 19.36 2.96 -16.30
CA GLN A 144 20.46 2.76 -15.35
C GLN A 144 21.80 3.35 -15.87
N LYS A 145 22.64 3.82 -14.95
CA LYS A 145 23.98 4.36 -15.26
C LYS A 145 25.04 3.73 -14.37
N HIS A 146 26.13 3.28 -15.00
CA HIS A 146 27.28 2.73 -14.27
C HIS A 146 28.33 3.81 -14.00
N PHE A 147 28.86 3.83 -12.79
CA PHE A 147 29.88 4.77 -12.34
C PHE A 147 31.17 4.04 -11.96
N SER A 148 32.31 4.67 -12.28
CA SER A 148 33.60 4.28 -11.74
C SER A 148 33.70 4.61 -10.24
N ARG A 149 34.68 4.03 -9.56
CA ARG A 149 34.98 4.33 -8.15
C ARG A 149 35.18 5.84 -7.90
N LYS A 150 35.96 6.50 -8.74
CA LYS A 150 36.23 7.93 -8.65
C LYS A 150 34.94 8.76 -8.77
N SER A 151 34.10 8.39 -9.71
CA SER A 151 32.82 9.10 -9.96
C SER A 151 31.81 8.92 -8.84
N ILE A 152 31.69 7.71 -8.26
CA ILE A 152 30.73 7.46 -7.20
C ILE A 152 31.15 8.13 -5.89
N LEU A 153 32.44 8.12 -5.55
CA LEU A 153 32.96 8.82 -4.37
C LEU A 153 32.81 10.35 -4.46
N LYS A 154 32.87 10.90 -5.69
CA LYS A 154 32.54 12.32 -5.90
C LYS A 154 31.06 12.62 -5.69
N LYS A 155 30.17 11.69 -6.04
CA LYS A 155 28.72 11.84 -5.89
C LYS A 155 28.24 11.62 -4.45
N ILE A 156 28.89 10.71 -3.75
CA ILE A 156 28.58 10.35 -2.36
C ILE A 156 29.88 10.37 -1.56
N PRO A 157 30.29 11.55 -1.06
CA PRO A 157 31.57 11.69 -0.33
C PRO A 157 31.58 10.90 1.00
N SER A 158 30.42 10.67 1.61
CA SER A 158 30.27 9.90 2.84
C SER A 158 30.49 8.38 2.66
N LEU A 159 30.54 7.88 1.42
CA LEU A 159 30.78 6.48 1.15
C LEU A 159 32.24 6.11 1.41
N LYS A 160 32.47 5.09 2.25
CA LYS A 160 33.83 4.62 2.57
C LYS A 160 34.57 4.18 1.29
N PRO A 161 35.75 4.74 0.95
CA PRO A 161 36.43 4.41 -0.29
C PRO A 161 36.77 2.91 -0.46
N LYS A 162 37.05 2.21 0.64
CA LYS A 162 37.36 0.76 0.64
C LYS A 162 36.12 -0.12 0.43
N ALA A 163 34.89 0.42 0.63
CA ALA A 163 33.64 -0.32 0.55
C ALA A 163 33.07 -0.39 -0.86
N THR A 164 33.67 0.29 -1.84
CA THR A 164 33.17 0.27 -3.21
C THR A 164 34.26 0.32 -4.27
N CYS A 165 34.01 -0.38 -5.36
CA CYS A 165 34.82 -0.32 -6.60
C CYS A 165 34.08 0.40 -7.74
N GLY A 166 32.88 0.90 -7.49
CA GLY A 166 32.02 1.62 -8.43
C GLY A 166 30.57 1.55 -7.97
N GLY A 167 29.65 1.92 -8.84
CA GLY A 167 28.22 1.83 -8.52
C GLY A 167 27.34 1.84 -9.73
N VAL A 168 26.09 1.44 -9.50
CA VAL A 168 25.02 1.51 -10.49
C VAL A 168 23.94 2.43 -9.96
N GLN A 169 23.54 3.42 -10.75
CA GLN A 169 22.38 4.25 -10.48
C GLN A 169 21.17 3.64 -11.19
N TYR A 170 20.09 3.50 -10.45
CA TYR A 170 18.78 3.10 -10.98
C TYR A 170 17.70 4.00 -10.36
N TYR A 171 16.45 3.79 -10.75
CA TYR A 171 15.35 4.61 -10.28
C TYR A 171 14.21 3.74 -9.78
N ASP A 172 13.67 4.12 -8.63
CA ASP A 172 12.36 3.70 -8.15
C ASP A 172 11.60 4.91 -7.63
N PRO A 173 10.27 4.95 -7.71
CA PRO A 173 9.54 6.12 -7.28
C PRO A 173 9.45 6.26 -5.76
N LEU A 174 9.54 7.50 -5.34
CA LEU A 174 9.17 7.95 -4.00
C LEU A 174 7.68 8.31 -4.00
N VAL A 175 6.99 7.97 -2.93
CA VAL A 175 5.59 8.34 -2.67
C VAL A 175 5.42 8.80 -1.24
N ASP A 176 4.58 9.81 -1.02
CA ASP A 176 4.04 10.07 0.30
C ASP A 176 2.93 9.04 0.56
N ASP A 177 3.27 7.96 1.26
CA ASP A 177 2.43 6.79 1.48
C ASP A 177 1.12 7.13 2.20
N ALA A 178 1.18 7.94 3.27
CA ALA A 178 0.00 8.37 4.00
C ALA A 178 -0.94 9.20 3.12
N ARG A 179 -0.38 10.19 2.42
CA ARG A 179 -1.14 11.06 1.54
C ARG A 179 -1.74 10.30 0.34
N HIS A 180 -0.97 9.36 -0.22
CA HIS A 180 -1.46 8.50 -1.31
C HIS A 180 -2.65 7.66 -0.83
N THR A 181 -2.53 6.99 0.32
CA THR A 181 -3.62 6.19 0.91
C THR A 181 -4.86 7.03 1.17
N MET A 182 -4.70 8.22 1.77
CA MET A 182 -5.80 9.16 1.98
C MET A 182 -6.48 9.58 0.66
N MET A 183 -5.70 9.87 -0.38
CA MET A 183 -6.26 10.28 -1.68
C MET A 183 -7.00 9.14 -2.37
N VAL A 184 -6.55 7.90 -2.24
CA VAL A 184 -7.27 6.72 -2.74
C VAL A 184 -8.61 6.58 -2.00
N GLY A 185 -8.62 6.71 -0.66
CA GLY A 185 -9.84 6.69 0.14
C GLY A 185 -10.83 7.80 -0.25
N ARG A 186 -10.35 9.04 -0.42
CA ARG A 186 -11.19 10.15 -0.92
C ARG A 186 -11.76 9.88 -2.32
N THR A 187 -10.96 9.24 -3.18
CA THR A 187 -11.43 8.86 -4.51
C THR A 187 -12.50 7.77 -4.41
N ALA A 188 -12.35 6.78 -3.54
CA ALA A 188 -13.38 5.76 -3.28
C ALA A 188 -14.70 6.42 -2.78
N ALA A 189 -14.62 7.39 -1.86
CA ALA A 189 -15.79 8.15 -1.42
C ALA A 189 -16.45 8.91 -2.57
N LYS A 190 -15.68 9.50 -3.48
CA LYS A 190 -16.20 10.15 -4.70
C LYS A 190 -16.98 9.19 -5.59
N TYR A 191 -16.61 7.92 -5.62
CA TYR A 191 -17.32 6.85 -6.34
C TYR A 191 -18.44 6.22 -5.51
N GLY A 192 -18.79 6.78 -4.34
CA GLY A 192 -19.95 6.40 -3.55
C GLY A 192 -19.66 5.46 -2.37
N ALA A 193 -18.41 5.09 -2.12
CA ALA A 193 -18.06 4.32 -0.93
C ALA A 193 -18.39 5.10 0.36
N VAL A 194 -19.03 4.44 1.31
CA VAL A 194 -19.30 4.97 2.66
C VAL A 194 -18.06 4.72 3.51
N ILE A 195 -17.29 5.77 3.80
CA ILE A 195 -16.04 5.68 4.55
C ILE A 195 -16.20 6.39 5.88
N ARG A 196 -15.84 5.71 6.99
CA ARG A 196 -15.86 6.32 8.31
C ARG A 196 -14.64 5.94 9.13
N THR A 197 -13.92 6.95 9.59
CA THR A 197 -12.80 6.84 10.55
C THR A 197 -13.31 6.90 11.99
N SER A 198 -12.45 6.70 12.99
CA SER A 198 -12.80 6.60 14.42
C SER A 198 -13.96 5.61 14.66
N THR A 199 -13.99 4.52 13.90
CA THR A 199 -15.07 3.53 13.89
C THR A 199 -14.49 2.13 13.98
N GLN A 200 -14.56 1.55 15.16
CA GLN A 200 -13.97 0.25 15.50
C GLN A 200 -14.97 -0.87 15.30
N VAL A 201 -14.59 -1.97 14.67
CA VAL A 201 -15.34 -3.21 14.70
C VAL A 201 -15.13 -3.87 16.06
N ILE A 202 -16.23 -4.18 16.75
CA ILE A 202 -16.22 -4.79 18.08
C ILE A 202 -16.82 -6.19 18.12
N ASP A 203 -17.56 -6.60 17.07
CA ASP A 203 -18.11 -7.94 16.95
C ASP A 203 -18.50 -8.26 15.51
N PHE A 204 -18.71 -9.53 15.19
CA PHE A 204 -19.19 -10.01 13.89
C PHE A 204 -20.63 -10.54 13.99
N LEU A 205 -21.47 -10.09 13.07
CA LEU A 205 -22.83 -10.60 12.90
C LEU A 205 -22.80 -11.89 12.09
N LYS A 206 -23.41 -12.96 12.61
CA LYS A 206 -23.39 -14.29 11.98
C LYS A 206 -24.79 -14.86 11.79
N GLU A 207 -24.97 -15.54 10.67
CA GLU A 207 -26.10 -16.45 10.39
C GLU A 207 -25.53 -17.85 10.17
N GLY A 208 -25.62 -18.71 11.20
CA GLY A 208 -24.89 -19.97 11.21
C GLY A 208 -23.37 -19.72 11.17
N ASP A 209 -22.69 -20.33 10.20
CA ASP A 209 -21.24 -20.16 10.00
C ASP A 209 -20.88 -18.97 9.10
N ARG A 210 -21.88 -18.27 8.57
CA ARG A 210 -21.67 -17.15 7.64
C ARG A 210 -21.64 -15.82 8.37
N ILE A 211 -20.61 -15.01 8.11
CA ILE A 211 -20.57 -13.60 8.51
C ILE A 211 -21.49 -12.81 7.57
N VAL A 212 -22.42 -12.05 8.12
CA VAL A 212 -23.41 -11.22 7.42
C VAL A 212 -23.28 -9.74 7.74
N GLY A 213 -22.27 -9.37 8.53
CA GLY A 213 -22.00 -8.00 8.92
C GLY A 213 -21.10 -7.91 10.13
N VAL A 214 -21.05 -6.73 10.70
CA VAL A 214 -20.26 -6.43 11.91
C VAL A 214 -21.04 -5.48 12.83
N THR A 215 -20.72 -5.50 14.13
CA THR A 215 -21.08 -4.44 15.07
C THR A 215 -19.92 -3.46 15.16
N ILE A 216 -20.21 -2.19 14.92
CA ILE A 216 -19.24 -1.10 15.01
C ILE A 216 -19.48 -0.24 16.24
N LYS A 217 -18.40 0.42 16.69
CA LYS A 217 -18.43 1.40 17.77
C LYS A 217 -17.73 2.67 17.31
N ASP A 218 -18.39 3.81 17.45
CA ASP A 218 -17.72 5.12 17.34
C ASP A 218 -16.79 5.30 18.54
N THR A 219 -15.50 5.56 18.27
CA THR A 219 -14.50 5.71 19.31
C THR A 219 -14.50 7.09 19.96
N GLU A 220 -15.28 8.05 19.41
CA GLU A 220 -15.36 9.42 19.91
C GLU A 220 -16.52 9.59 20.93
N ASP A 221 -17.69 9.05 20.64
CA ASP A 221 -18.88 9.17 21.51
C ASP A 221 -19.35 7.84 22.12
N GLY A 222 -18.84 6.70 21.65
CA GLY A 222 -19.11 5.39 22.21
C GLY A 222 -20.39 4.71 21.71
N ARG A 223 -21.18 5.35 20.83
CA ARG A 223 -22.38 4.75 20.21
C ARG A 223 -22.01 3.52 19.39
N THR A 224 -22.93 2.58 19.27
CA THR A 224 -22.76 1.35 18.50
C THR A 224 -23.83 1.20 17.45
N GLU A 225 -23.52 0.48 16.37
CA GLU A 225 -24.42 0.20 15.28
C GLU A 225 -24.09 -1.14 14.61
N ASN A 226 -25.09 -1.76 13.99
CA ASN A 226 -24.93 -3.00 13.22
C ASN A 226 -24.88 -2.68 11.72
N VAL A 227 -23.81 -3.09 11.06
CA VAL A 227 -23.62 -2.88 9.61
C VAL A 227 -23.77 -4.22 8.91
N HIS A 228 -24.74 -4.32 8.01
CA HIS A 228 -24.99 -5.53 7.23
C HIS A 228 -24.30 -5.50 5.87
N ALA A 229 -23.64 -6.59 5.50
CA ALA A 229 -22.99 -6.76 4.22
C ALA A 229 -23.05 -8.19 3.69
N SER A 230 -23.02 -8.34 2.38
CA SER A 230 -22.97 -9.65 1.72
C SER A 230 -21.62 -10.33 1.87
N ALA A 231 -20.54 -9.54 1.92
CA ALA A 231 -19.17 -10.00 2.18
C ALA A 231 -18.43 -8.99 3.07
N VAL A 232 -17.51 -9.51 3.90
CA VAL A 232 -16.66 -8.71 4.79
C VAL A 232 -15.20 -8.98 4.45
N ILE A 233 -14.43 -7.92 4.19
CA ILE A 233 -13.00 -7.97 3.89
C ILE A 233 -12.22 -7.49 5.12
N ASN A 234 -11.38 -8.38 5.67
CA ASN A 234 -10.41 -8.01 6.68
C ASN A 234 -9.15 -7.42 6.03
N ALA A 235 -8.98 -6.10 6.11
CA ALA A 235 -7.84 -5.33 5.60
C ALA A 235 -7.06 -4.63 6.73
N THR A 236 -7.07 -5.21 7.94
CA THR A 236 -6.53 -4.60 9.16
C THR A 236 -5.00 -4.74 9.29
N GLY A 237 -4.32 -5.32 8.30
CA GLY A 237 -2.86 -5.40 8.27
C GLY A 237 -2.29 -6.15 9.46
N VAL A 238 -1.54 -5.49 10.33
CA VAL A 238 -0.91 -6.13 11.50
C VAL A 238 -1.89 -6.58 12.58
N TRP A 239 -3.14 -6.14 12.52
CA TRP A 239 -4.23 -6.55 13.43
C TRP A 239 -5.12 -7.65 12.82
N THR A 240 -4.69 -8.29 11.72
CA THR A 240 -5.48 -9.33 11.05
C THR A 240 -5.82 -10.50 11.98
N ASP A 241 -4.87 -10.95 12.81
CA ASP A 241 -5.07 -12.07 13.72
C ASP A 241 -6.12 -11.72 14.80
N GLU A 242 -6.09 -10.50 15.34
CA GLU A 242 -7.08 -10.03 16.31
C GLU A 242 -8.51 -10.06 15.71
N MET A 243 -8.66 -9.69 14.45
CA MET A 243 -9.95 -9.76 13.76
C MET A 243 -10.39 -11.19 13.45
N GLN A 244 -9.46 -12.09 13.16
CA GLN A 244 -9.76 -13.52 12.98
C GLN A 244 -10.24 -14.15 14.29
N ASP A 245 -9.56 -13.83 15.39
CA ASP A 245 -9.96 -14.30 16.74
C ASP A 245 -11.32 -13.76 17.13
N LEU A 246 -11.59 -12.47 16.92
CA LEU A 246 -12.89 -11.85 17.17
C LEU A 246 -14.00 -12.50 16.32
N ALA A 247 -13.70 -12.86 15.08
CA ALA A 247 -14.62 -13.59 14.20
C ALA A 247 -14.80 -15.06 14.63
N GLY A 248 -14.00 -15.60 15.56
CA GLY A 248 -13.98 -17.01 15.90
C GLY A 248 -13.65 -17.91 14.70
N ALA A 249 -12.94 -17.38 13.73
CA ALA A 249 -12.55 -18.10 12.53
C ALA A 249 -11.27 -18.91 12.80
N LYS A 250 -11.21 -20.14 12.29
CA LYS A 250 -9.93 -20.86 12.26
C LYS A 250 -9.02 -20.16 11.28
N ALA A 251 -7.94 -19.55 11.78
CA ALA A 251 -7.00 -18.85 10.97
C ALA A 251 -6.32 -19.81 9.96
N ALA A 252 -6.36 -19.46 8.67
CA ALA A 252 -5.62 -20.17 7.64
C ALA A 252 -4.13 -19.80 7.65
N PHE A 253 -3.77 -18.68 8.30
CA PHE A 253 -2.40 -18.16 8.43
C PHE A 253 -2.33 -17.19 9.61
N HIS A 254 -1.11 -16.93 10.09
CA HIS A 254 -0.82 -15.92 11.10
C HIS A 254 0.11 -14.85 10.54
N VAL A 255 -0.08 -13.61 10.98
CA VAL A 255 0.74 -12.48 10.57
C VAL A 255 1.98 -12.36 11.46
N HIS A 256 3.15 -12.70 10.94
CA HIS A 256 4.41 -12.44 11.61
C HIS A 256 4.81 -10.97 11.43
N GLN A 257 4.63 -10.21 12.49
CA GLN A 257 4.94 -8.78 12.48
C GLN A 257 6.45 -8.55 12.51
N SER A 258 6.94 -7.66 11.65
CA SER A 258 8.33 -7.20 11.65
C SER A 258 8.37 -5.67 11.69
N LYS A 259 9.16 -5.12 12.61
CA LYS A 259 9.36 -3.68 12.73
C LYS A 259 10.73 -3.29 12.20
N GLY A 260 10.75 -2.52 11.11
CA GLY A 260 11.95 -1.86 10.60
C GLY A 260 12.01 -0.40 11.05
N ILE A 261 13.24 0.13 11.14
CA ILE A 261 13.50 1.56 11.33
C ILE A 261 14.40 2.07 10.23
N HIS A 262 14.14 3.30 9.75
CA HIS A 262 15.00 3.98 8.79
C HIS A 262 15.62 5.20 9.48
N ILE A 263 16.92 5.35 9.31
CA ILE A 263 17.67 6.50 9.82
C ILE A 263 18.14 7.30 8.61
N VAL A 264 17.75 8.56 8.57
CA VAL A 264 18.25 9.51 7.57
C VAL A 264 19.50 10.17 8.15
N VAL A 265 20.59 10.11 7.41
CA VAL A 265 21.86 10.73 7.78
C VAL A 265 22.25 11.78 6.75
N PRO A 266 23.03 12.81 7.16
CA PRO A 266 23.51 13.85 6.25
C PRO A 266 24.36 13.31 5.10
#